data_6b6e6e4ee7dffd20030a170e11672269
#
_entry.id   6b6e6e4ee7dffd20030a170e11672269
#
_cell.length_a   1.000
_cell.length_b   1.000
_cell.length_c   1.000
_cell.angle_alpha   90.00
_cell.angle_beta   90.00
_cell.angle_gamma   90.00
#
_symmetry.space_group_name_H-M   'P 1'
#
loop_
_entity.id
_entity.type
_entity.pdbx_description
1 polymer ?
#
loop_
_entity_poly.entity_id
_entity_poly.type
_entity_poly.pdbx_seq_one_letter_code
_entity_poly.pdbx_strand_id
1 'polypeptide(L)'
;VIEEVAPLTNLGSTKHQTNGSLIWGATMRCIPEEPEFGEGQLAEKAVWGALKKSLPDDIVLAHSVHIRDGRKEYEIDLLVLWPGVGMAAIEVKGGQVTVADGQWYQSDRTHKRKIQSPVAQSQSSLHALKNWLENQLGSRLSSRCVYMVSLPYTKVPNDWAMAGCPRSLILDQSDSHSPAELVRRAIENEGGGASPLAPAFLERIVRQLSGNLDTAVGTSGNPQEDEDAQDHLTERQSVLLQATRSLPRIRFTGGAGSGKTWLAVEKARLLSRHGKRVGLFCYNKGLGQYLQDRVATWRQARPVFTGEFHEYVRGLGVPDGSGQEYFDVEMPRLLKELAATMEPHERLDAVVVDEAQDFAPLWWDALLACTKDPDGGEVYAFMDDRQDVYRRWGGATADLTYGPTASFVPIHIDENLRNTRKIAETFKPFAGEHFTPRGSTGLPVRFVDCPTDEALDVSGDCVDALIAEGWANNQIALLTTKERHPVHRDFFERGATDDYWREFHAGEAEFYGHVLGFKGLERSVVVLCVNGFKDMERAAEQLYVGLSRARSLLVVVGNSALLEEAGGRELKAVLSRAQAWQPPLA
;
A
#
# COMPACT_ATOMS: atom_id res chain seq x y z
N VAL A 1 10.48 -51.85 51.93
CA VAL A 1 11.52 -50.92 51.53
C VAL A 1 11.03 -50.27 50.27
N ILE A 2 10.58 -49.08 50.43
CA ILE A 2 10.01 -48.21 49.39
C ILE A 2 11.04 -47.16 49.11
N GLU A 3 11.46 -46.99 47.85
CA GLU A 3 12.29 -45.88 47.40
C GLU A 3 11.44 -44.84 46.69
N GLU A 4 11.51 -43.62 47.20
CA GLU A 4 10.98 -42.39 46.64
C GLU A 4 11.82 -41.92 45.44
N VAL A 5 11.16 -41.45 44.41
CA VAL A 5 11.78 -40.75 43.27
C VAL A 5 11.49 -39.27 43.41
N ALA A 6 12.53 -38.47 43.56
CA ALA A 6 12.49 -37.01 43.59
C ALA A 6 12.53 -36.39 42.16
N PRO A 7 12.00 -35.17 41.95
CA PRO A 7 11.93 -34.55 40.64
C PRO A 7 13.22 -33.78 40.27
N LEU A 8 13.60 -33.86 39.00
CA LEU A 8 14.71 -33.13 38.42
C LEU A 8 14.35 -31.67 38.13
N THR A 9 15.13 -30.79 38.73
CA THR A 9 15.13 -29.35 38.53
C THR A 9 15.91 -28.93 37.27
N ASN A 10 15.36 -27.96 36.58
CA ASN A 10 15.96 -26.91 35.73
C ASN A 10 17.47 -26.97 35.47
N LEU A 11 17.85 -27.01 34.17
CA LEU A 11 19.11 -26.54 33.68
C LEU A 11 18.89 -25.37 32.71
N GLY A 12 19.57 -24.27 33.02
CA GLY A 12 19.44 -22.98 32.42
C GLY A 12 19.83 -22.92 30.94
N SER A 13 19.09 -22.13 30.22
CA SER A 13 19.39 -21.73 28.85
C SER A 13 20.31 -20.51 28.85
N THR A 14 21.54 -20.68 28.39
CA THR A 14 22.46 -19.59 28.01
C THR A 14 21.94 -18.91 26.76
N LYS A 15 21.64 -17.63 26.88
CA LYS A 15 21.34 -16.75 25.74
C LYS A 15 22.61 -16.50 24.94
N HIS A 16 22.67 -17.01 23.72
CA HIS A 16 23.52 -16.44 22.68
C HIS A 16 22.69 -15.42 21.86
N GLN A 17 23.05 -14.16 22.00
CA GLN A 17 22.63 -13.10 21.07
C GLN A 17 23.33 -13.31 19.74
N THR A 18 22.58 -13.59 18.69
CA THR A 18 22.98 -13.39 17.31
C THR A 18 21.92 -12.54 16.62
N ASN A 19 22.41 -11.52 15.90
CA ASN A 19 21.64 -10.50 15.19
C ASN A 19 20.49 -11.07 14.33
N GLY A 20 19.39 -10.52 14.56
CA GLY A 20 18.18 -10.22 13.91
C GLY A 20 17.83 -10.70 12.52
N SER A 21 16.98 -11.65 12.41
CA SER A 21 15.78 -11.66 11.58
C SER A 21 14.78 -12.51 12.33
N LEU A 22 13.64 -11.94 12.69
CA LEU A 22 12.51 -12.69 13.22
C LEU A 22 12.01 -13.62 12.12
N ILE A 23 12.52 -14.86 12.14
CA ILE A 23 11.91 -15.96 11.40
C ILE A 23 10.72 -16.39 12.24
N TRP A 24 9.53 -15.98 11.81
CA TRP A 24 8.29 -16.62 12.22
C TRP A 24 8.44 -18.10 11.90
N GLY A 25 8.12 -18.98 12.83
CA GLY A 25 8.06 -20.42 12.59
C GLY A 25 6.98 -20.68 11.53
N ALA A 26 7.39 -20.73 10.27
CA ALA A 26 6.50 -21.00 9.15
C ALA A 26 6.14 -22.49 9.20
N THR A 27 4.89 -22.78 9.48
CA THR A 27 4.29 -24.09 9.20
C THR A 27 3.83 -24.13 7.75
N MET A 28 4.06 -25.26 7.05
CA MET A 28 3.57 -25.46 5.68
C MET A 28 2.08 -25.11 5.58
N ARG A 29 1.74 -24.25 4.63
CA ARG A 29 0.34 -23.87 4.36
C ARG A 29 -0.27 -24.75 3.29
N CYS A 30 -1.45 -25.28 3.57
CA CYS A 30 -2.24 -26.07 2.63
C CYS A 30 -3.50 -25.28 2.24
N ILE A 31 -3.91 -25.36 0.97
CA ILE A 31 -5.15 -24.73 0.45
C ILE A 31 -5.97 -25.80 -0.29
N PRO A 32 -7.15 -26.19 0.21
CA PRO A 32 -7.63 -25.95 1.56
C PRO A 32 -6.73 -26.62 2.61
N GLU A 33 -6.85 -26.23 3.88
CA GLU A 33 -6.00 -26.74 4.97
C GLU A 33 -6.06 -28.27 5.07
N GLU A 34 -7.27 -28.82 4.93
CA GLU A 34 -7.55 -30.24 4.83
C GLU A 34 -8.37 -30.53 3.56
N PRO A 35 -7.74 -30.94 2.45
CA PRO A 35 -8.47 -31.23 1.22
C PRO A 35 -9.29 -32.53 1.33
N GLU A 36 -10.52 -32.48 0.84
CA GLU A 36 -11.35 -33.67 0.65
C GLU A 36 -11.05 -34.32 -0.70
N PHE A 37 -10.80 -35.62 -0.71
CA PHE A 37 -10.53 -36.40 -1.91
C PHE A 37 -11.71 -37.34 -2.19
N GLY A 38 -12.31 -37.20 -3.37
CA GLY A 38 -13.34 -38.11 -3.86
C GLY A 38 -12.81 -39.51 -4.20
N GLU A 39 -13.70 -40.48 -4.44
CA GLU A 39 -13.34 -41.86 -4.78
C GLU A 39 -12.44 -41.96 -6.03
N GLY A 40 -12.55 -41.03 -6.98
CA GLY A 40 -11.72 -40.96 -8.19
C GLY A 40 -10.34 -40.34 -8.00
N GLN A 41 -10.06 -39.70 -6.86
CA GLN A 41 -8.87 -38.86 -6.61
C GLN A 41 -7.80 -39.55 -5.73
N LEU A 42 -7.80 -40.87 -5.66
CA LEU A 42 -6.81 -41.63 -4.86
C LEU A 42 -5.37 -41.35 -5.29
N ALA A 43 -5.13 -41.11 -6.56
CA ALA A 43 -3.82 -40.77 -7.08
C ALA A 43 -3.36 -39.38 -6.61
N GLU A 44 -4.24 -38.39 -6.67
CA GLU A 44 -3.99 -37.04 -6.16
C GLU A 44 -3.70 -37.06 -4.66
N LYS A 45 -4.50 -37.80 -3.88
CA LYS A 45 -4.28 -38.02 -2.44
C LYS A 45 -2.90 -38.61 -2.13
N ALA A 46 -2.45 -39.57 -2.93
CA ALA A 46 -1.14 -40.19 -2.77
C ALA A 46 0.00 -39.19 -3.04
N VAL A 47 -0.09 -38.42 -4.13
CA VAL A 47 0.91 -37.39 -4.49
C VAL A 47 0.89 -36.24 -3.50
N TRP A 48 -0.30 -35.75 -3.09
CA TRP A 48 -0.47 -34.76 -2.03
C TRP A 48 0.25 -35.17 -0.75
N GLY A 49 -0.02 -36.39 -0.28
CA GLY A 49 0.61 -36.91 0.95
C GLY A 49 2.12 -37.04 0.85
N ALA A 50 2.66 -37.41 -0.30
CA ALA A 50 4.10 -37.50 -0.56
C ALA A 50 4.76 -36.09 -0.59
N LEU A 51 4.13 -35.13 -1.27
CA LEU A 51 4.58 -33.74 -1.30
C LEU A 51 4.51 -33.10 0.09
N LYS A 52 3.39 -33.24 0.80
CA LYS A 52 3.21 -32.69 2.17
C LYS A 52 4.28 -33.19 3.15
N LYS A 53 4.79 -34.41 2.97
CA LYS A 53 5.85 -34.98 3.83
C LYS A 53 7.25 -34.53 3.45
N SER A 54 7.49 -34.15 2.20
CA SER A 54 8.83 -33.89 1.67
C SER A 54 9.12 -32.40 1.43
N LEU A 55 8.09 -31.56 1.33
CA LEU A 55 8.25 -30.11 1.14
C LEU A 55 8.64 -29.41 2.45
N PRO A 56 9.48 -28.36 2.40
CA PRO A 56 9.78 -27.49 3.56
C PRO A 56 8.54 -26.77 4.11
N ASP A 57 8.64 -26.30 5.36
CA ASP A 57 7.51 -25.68 6.08
C ASP A 57 7.08 -24.31 5.54
N ASP A 58 7.91 -23.64 4.76
CA ASP A 58 7.63 -22.33 4.17
C ASP A 58 6.88 -22.37 2.82
N ILE A 59 6.55 -23.58 2.35
CA ILE A 59 5.88 -23.82 1.06
C ILE A 59 4.36 -23.70 1.20
N VAL A 60 3.71 -23.32 0.10
CA VAL A 60 2.25 -23.44 -0.03
C VAL A 60 1.93 -24.55 -1.01
N LEU A 61 1.12 -25.50 -0.57
CA LEU A 61 0.60 -26.60 -1.39
C LEU A 61 -0.92 -26.45 -1.52
N ALA A 62 -1.41 -26.28 -2.76
CA ALA A 62 -2.84 -26.17 -3.03
C ALA A 62 -3.35 -27.37 -3.84
N HIS A 63 -4.59 -27.80 -3.57
CA HIS A 63 -5.28 -28.91 -4.24
C HIS A 63 -6.52 -28.37 -4.96
N SER A 64 -6.78 -28.91 -6.17
CA SER A 64 -7.97 -28.64 -6.99
C SER A 64 -8.21 -27.14 -7.19
N VAL A 65 -7.20 -26.46 -7.76
CA VAL A 65 -7.30 -25.02 -8.03
C VAL A 65 -8.09 -24.79 -9.31
N HIS A 66 -9.31 -24.27 -9.16
CA HIS A 66 -10.18 -23.93 -10.28
C HIS A 66 -9.94 -22.50 -10.76
N ILE A 67 -9.74 -22.34 -12.06
CA ILE A 67 -9.46 -21.05 -12.70
C ILE A 67 -10.44 -20.84 -13.84
N ARG A 68 -11.06 -19.66 -13.89
CA ARG A 68 -11.88 -19.24 -15.01
C ARG A 68 -11.14 -18.18 -15.82
N ASP A 69 -10.82 -18.52 -17.07
CA ASP A 69 -10.24 -17.57 -18.03
C ASP A 69 -11.23 -17.36 -19.20
N GLY A 70 -11.89 -16.23 -19.19
CA GLY A 70 -12.99 -15.94 -20.08
C GLY A 70 -14.19 -16.86 -19.87
N ARG A 71 -14.49 -17.72 -20.88
CA ARG A 71 -15.59 -18.71 -20.85
C ARG A 71 -15.11 -20.14 -20.55
N LYS A 72 -13.80 -20.35 -20.42
CA LYS A 72 -13.23 -21.67 -20.16
C LYS A 72 -12.87 -21.80 -18.69
N GLU A 73 -13.09 -23.00 -18.18
CA GLU A 73 -12.70 -23.40 -16.83
C GLU A 73 -11.52 -24.36 -16.94
N TYR A 74 -10.56 -24.17 -16.04
CA TYR A 74 -9.35 -24.97 -15.93
C TYR A 74 -9.22 -25.43 -14.49
N GLU A 75 -8.65 -26.61 -14.32
CA GLU A 75 -8.31 -27.13 -12.99
C GLU A 75 -6.83 -27.46 -12.95
N ILE A 76 -6.21 -27.22 -11.81
CA ILE A 76 -4.86 -27.66 -11.48
C ILE A 76 -5.02 -28.62 -10.31
N ASP A 77 -4.69 -29.90 -10.51
CA ASP A 77 -4.84 -30.92 -9.47
C ASP A 77 -4.03 -30.57 -8.23
N LEU A 78 -2.73 -30.22 -8.42
CA LEU A 78 -1.85 -29.77 -7.34
C LEU A 78 -1.01 -28.56 -7.79
N LEU A 79 -0.96 -27.53 -6.94
CA LEU A 79 -0.14 -26.34 -7.17
C LEU A 79 0.86 -26.18 -6.01
N VAL A 80 2.14 -26.12 -6.34
CA VAL A 80 3.23 -25.84 -5.39
C VAL A 80 3.71 -24.42 -5.60
N LEU A 81 3.66 -23.60 -4.53
CA LEU A 81 4.22 -22.26 -4.52
C LEU A 81 5.42 -22.25 -3.59
N TRP A 82 6.62 -22.06 -4.14
CA TRP A 82 7.89 -22.19 -3.43
C TRP A 82 8.61 -20.86 -3.32
N PRO A 83 8.62 -20.21 -2.13
CA PRO A 83 9.31 -18.94 -1.92
C PRO A 83 10.80 -19.05 -2.30
N GLY A 84 11.33 -18.04 -2.97
CA GLY A 84 12.73 -18.03 -3.40
C GLY A 84 13.06 -18.97 -4.56
N VAL A 85 12.12 -19.79 -5.05
CA VAL A 85 12.30 -20.74 -6.15
C VAL A 85 11.35 -20.42 -7.31
N GLY A 86 10.04 -20.63 -7.15
CA GLY A 86 9.04 -20.42 -8.19
C GLY A 86 7.73 -21.16 -7.92
N MET A 87 7.02 -21.58 -8.97
CA MET A 87 5.76 -22.33 -8.84
C MET A 87 5.69 -23.50 -9.83
N ALA A 88 4.99 -24.57 -9.42
CA ALA A 88 4.73 -25.74 -10.26
C ALA A 88 3.24 -26.10 -10.25
N ALA A 89 2.64 -26.17 -11.44
CA ALA A 89 1.33 -26.75 -11.65
C ALA A 89 1.49 -28.22 -12.03
N ILE A 90 0.86 -29.13 -11.29
CA ILE A 90 1.06 -30.58 -11.42
C ILE A 90 -0.30 -31.22 -11.76
N GLU A 91 -0.37 -31.85 -12.91
CA GLU A 91 -1.49 -32.70 -13.33
C GLU A 91 -1.24 -34.14 -12.89
N VAL A 92 -2.19 -34.78 -12.23
CA VAL A 92 -2.04 -36.14 -11.69
C VAL A 92 -2.88 -37.13 -12.48
N LYS A 93 -2.28 -38.22 -12.94
CA LYS A 93 -3.00 -39.32 -13.61
C LYS A 93 -2.81 -40.63 -12.86
N GLY A 94 -3.93 -41.16 -12.36
CA GLY A 94 -3.99 -42.47 -11.71
C GLY A 94 -3.90 -43.63 -12.70
N GLY A 95 -3.78 -44.84 -12.16
CA GLY A 95 -3.66 -46.06 -12.98
C GLY A 95 -2.33 -46.18 -13.72
N GLN A 96 -2.23 -47.18 -14.60
CA GLN A 96 -1.08 -47.34 -15.50
C GLN A 96 -1.24 -46.44 -16.73
N VAL A 97 -0.27 -45.59 -16.97
CA VAL A 97 -0.29 -44.67 -18.10
C VAL A 97 0.72 -45.10 -19.14
N THR A 98 0.34 -45.12 -20.40
CA THR A 98 1.19 -45.45 -21.53
C THR A 98 1.03 -44.44 -22.66
N VAL A 99 2.10 -44.24 -23.43
CA VAL A 99 2.08 -43.40 -24.64
C VAL A 99 2.38 -44.28 -25.84
N ALA A 100 1.56 -44.22 -26.88
CA ALA A 100 1.79 -44.89 -28.16
C ALA A 100 1.43 -43.91 -29.27
N ASP A 101 2.30 -43.74 -30.25
CA ASP A 101 2.16 -42.85 -31.40
C ASP A 101 1.72 -41.41 -30.99
N GLY A 102 2.35 -40.91 -29.90
CA GLY A 102 2.05 -39.58 -29.34
C GLY A 102 0.69 -39.46 -28.63
N GLN A 103 -0.07 -40.55 -28.54
CA GLN A 103 -1.35 -40.62 -27.88
C GLN A 103 -1.24 -41.22 -26.48
N TRP A 104 -1.89 -40.59 -25.50
CA TRP A 104 -1.93 -41.02 -24.12
C TRP A 104 -3.06 -42.00 -23.83
N TYR A 105 -2.76 -43.03 -23.07
CA TYR A 105 -3.72 -44.06 -22.64
C TYR A 105 -3.58 -44.28 -21.14
N GLN A 106 -4.68 -44.48 -20.48
CA GLN A 106 -4.76 -44.88 -19.08
C GLN A 106 -5.40 -46.26 -19.00
N SER A 107 -4.79 -47.13 -18.21
CA SER A 107 -5.30 -48.48 -18.00
C SER A 107 -5.59 -48.73 -16.52
N ASP A 108 -6.71 -49.32 -16.23
CA ASP A 108 -6.99 -49.98 -14.96
C ASP A 108 -6.84 -51.52 -15.13
N ARG A 109 -7.30 -52.27 -14.12
CA ARG A 109 -7.16 -53.77 -14.20
C ARG A 109 -7.91 -54.42 -15.35
N THR A 110 -8.87 -53.74 -15.94
CA THR A 110 -9.82 -54.33 -16.90
C THR A 110 -9.91 -53.59 -18.23
N HIS A 111 -9.61 -52.29 -18.26
CA HIS A 111 -9.83 -51.46 -19.44
C HIS A 111 -8.66 -50.52 -19.71
N LYS A 112 -8.37 -50.36 -21.03
CA LYS A 112 -7.45 -49.33 -21.54
C LYS A 112 -8.26 -48.30 -22.28
N ARG A 113 -8.20 -47.03 -21.84
CA ARG A 113 -8.93 -45.91 -22.47
C ARG A 113 -7.96 -44.85 -22.95
N LYS A 114 -8.28 -44.21 -24.07
CA LYS A 114 -7.59 -43.02 -24.54
C LYS A 114 -7.91 -41.85 -23.61
N ILE A 115 -6.91 -41.08 -23.23
CA ILE A 115 -7.07 -39.88 -22.42
C ILE A 115 -6.50 -38.67 -23.15
N GLN A 116 -6.92 -37.48 -22.72
CA GLN A 116 -6.31 -36.23 -23.15
C GLN A 116 -4.86 -36.20 -22.65
N SER A 117 -3.97 -35.53 -23.37
CA SER A 117 -2.58 -35.35 -22.94
C SER A 117 -2.51 -34.64 -21.60
N PRO A 118 -1.97 -35.30 -20.54
CA PRO A 118 -1.79 -34.62 -19.24
C PRO A 118 -0.83 -33.45 -19.33
N VAL A 119 0.13 -33.52 -20.24
CA VAL A 119 1.09 -32.42 -20.52
C VAL A 119 0.35 -31.20 -21.05
N ALA A 120 -0.52 -31.39 -22.05
CA ALA A 120 -1.29 -30.29 -22.60
C ALA A 120 -2.30 -29.72 -21.59
N GLN A 121 -2.87 -30.54 -20.70
CA GLN A 121 -3.74 -30.11 -19.61
C GLN A 121 -2.96 -29.21 -18.64
N SER A 122 -1.87 -29.71 -18.06
CA SER A 122 -1.06 -28.97 -17.09
C SER A 122 -0.49 -27.67 -17.69
N GLN A 123 -0.04 -27.70 -18.95
CA GLN A 123 0.46 -26.51 -19.64
C GLN A 123 -0.64 -25.46 -19.83
N SER A 124 -1.83 -25.88 -20.23
CA SER A 124 -2.98 -24.98 -20.44
C SER A 124 -3.47 -24.39 -19.11
N SER A 125 -3.54 -25.20 -18.05
CA SER A 125 -3.94 -24.77 -16.71
C SER A 125 -2.92 -23.80 -16.09
N LEU A 126 -1.61 -24.06 -16.28
CA LEU A 126 -0.58 -23.10 -15.85
C LEU A 126 -0.67 -21.78 -16.61
N HIS A 127 -0.95 -21.81 -17.92
CA HIS A 127 -1.12 -20.59 -18.71
C HIS A 127 -2.34 -19.78 -18.26
N ALA A 128 -3.45 -20.45 -18.00
CA ALA A 128 -4.64 -19.83 -17.45
C ALA A 128 -4.39 -19.23 -16.06
N LEU A 129 -3.65 -19.94 -15.20
CA LEU A 129 -3.23 -19.42 -13.88
C LEU A 129 -2.41 -18.16 -14.01
N LYS A 130 -1.42 -18.14 -14.90
CA LYS A 130 -0.59 -16.94 -15.15
C LYS A 130 -1.44 -15.76 -15.59
N ASN A 131 -2.28 -15.93 -16.61
CA ASN A 131 -3.17 -14.88 -17.11
C ASN A 131 -4.11 -14.37 -16.02
N TRP A 132 -4.69 -15.29 -15.26
CA TRP A 132 -5.61 -14.95 -14.17
C TRP A 132 -4.89 -14.18 -13.07
N LEU A 133 -3.70 -14.62 -12.63
CA LEU A 133 -2.89 -13.92 -11.64
C LEU A 133 -2.45 -12.55 -12.13
N GLU A 134 -2.00 -12.42 -13.37
CA GLU A 134 -1.61 -11.13 -13.97
C GLU A 134 -2.80 -10.16 -13.99
N ASN A 135 -3.99 -10.64 -14.31
CA ASN A 135 -5.21 -9.84 -14.28
C ASN A 135 -5.62 -9.43 -12.86
N GLN A 136 -5.59 -10.37 -11.89
CA GLN A 136 -5.94 -10.08 -10.50
C GLN A 136 -4.91 -9.19 -9.80
N LEU A 137 -3.64 -9.43 -10.06
CA LEU A 137 -2.56 -8.71 -9.41
C LEU A 137 -2.14 -7.43 -10.16
N GLY A 138 -2.65 -7.24 -11.38
CA GLY A 138 -2.38 -6.08 -12.22
C GLY A 138 -0.91 -5.90 -12.61
N SER A 139 -0.12 -6.96 -12.54
CA SER A 139 1.31 -6.95 -12.86
C SER A 139 1.72 -8.23 -13.57
N ARG A 140 2.69 -8.14 -14.48
CA ARG A 140 3.23 -9.32 -15.15
C ARG A 140 3.89 -10.27 -14.15
N LEU A 141 3.60 -11.55 -14.30
CA LEU A 141 4.20 -12.61 -13.52
C LEU A 141 5.59 -12.95 -14.11
N SER A 142 6.63 -12.38 -13.51
CA SER A 142 8.03 -12.63 -13.92
C SER A 142 8.70 -13.81 -13.21
N SER A 143 7.96 -14.48 -12.30
CA SER A 143 8.47 -15.61 -11.54
C SER A 143 8.57 -16.89 -12.38
N ARG A 144 9.52 -17.76 -12.02
CA ARG A 144 9.66 -19.08 -12.62
C ARG A 144 8.40 -19.90 -12.40
N CYS A 145 7.89 -20.49 -13.48
CA CYS A 145 6.68 -21.31 -13.46
C CYS A 145 6.89 -22.53 -14.34
N VAL A 146 6.55 -23.70 -13.84
CA VAL A 146 6.67 -24.96 -14.56
C VAL A 146 5.36 -25.72 -14.52
N TYR A 147 5.04 -26.42 -15.62
CA TYR A 147 4.00 -27.44 -15.66
C TYR A 147 4.64 -28.81 -15.47
N MET A 148 4.02 -29.70 -14.73
CA MET A 148 4.50 -31.04 -14.45
C MET A 148 3.36 -32.07 -14.57
N VAL A 149 3.72 -33.32 -14.78
CA VAL A 149 2.78 -34.44 -14.76
C VAL A 149 3.21 -35.43 -13.70
N SER A 150 2.26 -35.88 -12.87
CA SER A 150 2.52 -36.94 -11.90
C SER A 150 1.82 -38.24 -12.29
N LEU A 151 2.60 -39.33 -12.33
CA LEU A 151 2.19 -40.69 -12.67
C LEU A 151 2.53 -41.63 -11.51
N PRO A 152 1.85 -41.54 -10.35
CA PRO A 152 2.28 -42.20 -9.11
C PRO A 152 2.27 -43.74 -9.17
N TYR A 153 1.60 -44.32 -10.16
CA TYR A 153 1.51 -45.77 -10.34
C TYR A 153 2.20 -46.29 -11.63
N THR A 154 2.91 -45.41 -12.34
CA THR A 154 3.62 -45.75 -13.57
C THR A 154 5.09 -45.44 -13.40
N LYS A 155 5.97 -46.40 -13.76
CA LYS A 155 7.40 -46.16 -13.83
C LYS A 155 7.79 -45.70 -15.23
N VAL A 156 8.44 -44.56 -15.33
CA VAL A 156 8.88 -43.98 -16.60
C VAL A 156 10.37 -44.16 -16.78
N PRO A 157 10.87 -44.72 -17.92
CA PRO A 157 12.30 -44.87 -18.16
C PRO A 157 13.04 -43.53 -18.06
N ASN A 158 14.26 -43.54 -17.57
CA ASN A 158 15.09 -42.34 -17.39
C ASN A 158 15.47 -41.65 -18.71
N ASP A 159 15.54 -42.40 -19.78
CA ASP A 159 15.83 -41.96 -21.15
C ASP A 159 14.56 -41.59 -21.94
N TRP A 160 13.39 -41.71 -21.32
CA TRP A 160 12.14 -41.36 -22.00
C TRP A 160 12.01 -39.84 -22.15
N ALA A 161 11.69 -39.39 -23.35
CA ALA A 161 11.37 -38.01 -23.64
C ALA A 161 10.32 -37.90 -24.75
N MET A 162 9.51 -36.89 -24.70
CA MET A 162 8.54 -36.52 -25.74
C MET A 162 8.65 -35.01 -25.98
N ALA A 163 8.33 -34.57 -27.19
CA ALA A 163 8.30 -33.16 -27.52
C ALA A 163 7.41 -32.40 -26.52
N GLY A 164 7.97 -31.40 -25.84
CA GLY A 164 7.30 -30.62 -24.81
C GLY A 164 7.16 -31.30 -23.45
N CYS A 165 7.70 -32.51 -23.26
CA CYS A 165 7.69 -33.23 -21.98
C CYS A 165 8.98 -34.02 -21.76
N PRO A 166 10.07 -33.36 -21.36
CA PRO A 166 11.30 -34.06 -20.93
C PRO A 166 11.03 -34.83 -19.63
N ARG A 167 11.86 -35.85 -19.35
CA ARG A 167 11.75 -36.68 -18.13
C ARG A 167 11.76 -35.85 -16.84
N SER A 168 12.45 -34.70 -16.85
CA SER A 168 12.52 -33.75 -15.74
C SER A 168 11.17 -33.15 -15.30
N LEU A 169 10.17 -33.22 -16.16
CA LEU A 169 8.81 -32.71 -15.88
C LEU A 169 7.83 -33.79 -15.40
N ILE A 170 8.33 -35.03 -15.18
CA ILE A 170 7.47 -36.15 -14.76
C ILE A 170 7.87 -36.62 -13.37
N LEU A 171 6.91 -36.64 -12.48
CA LEU A 171 6.95 -37.32 -11.18
C LEU A 171 6.35 -38.71 -11.36
N ASP A 172 7.17 -39.75 -11.32
CA ASP A 172 6.70 -41.10 -11.52
C ASP A 172 6.68 -41.94 -10.21
N GLN A 173 6.37 -43.23 -10.32
CA GLN A 173 6.29 -44.10 -9.17
C GLN A 173 7.58 -44.16 -8.35
N SER A 174 8.75 -44.03 -8.98
CA SER A 174 10.05 -44.09 -8.30
C SER A 174 10.37 -42.82 -7.50
N ASP A 175 9.72 -41.71 -7.84
CA ASP A 175 9.94 -40.39 -7.22
C ASP A 175 9.11 -40.18 -5.96
N SER A 176 8.24 -41.12 -5.59
CA SER A 176 7.29 -41.01 -4.46
C SER A 176 7.93 -40.78 -3.08
N HIS A 177 9.24 -41.10 -2.92
CA HIS A 177 9.97 -40.93 -1.66
C HIS A 177 10.54 -39.52 -1.46
N SER A 178 10.80 -38.77 -2.52
CA SER A 178 11.35 -37.41 -2.45
C SER A 178 10.85 -36.51 -3.60
N PRO A 179 9.54 -36.36 -3.76
CA PRO A 179 8.99 -35.58 -4.87
C PRO A 179 9.36 -34.10 -4.82
N ALA A 180 9.59 -33.55 -3.63
CA ALA A 180 9.93 -32.14 -3.45
C ALA A 180 11.20 -31.72 -4.18
N GLU A 181 12.26 -32.53 -4.11
CA GLU A 181 13.54 -32.25 -4.78
C GLU A 181 13.40 -32.20 -6.31
N LEU A 182 12.56 -33.07 -6.86
CA LEU A 182 12.26 -33.09 -8.30
C LEU A 182 11.46 -31.85 -8.71
N VAL A 183 10.46 -31.48 -7.94
CA VAL A 183 9.68 -30.25 -8.18
C VAL A 183 10.58 -29.03 -8.15
N ARG A 184 11.45 -28.93 -7.16
CA ARG A 184 12.42 -27.85 -7.05
C ARG A 184 13.31 -27.74 -8.28
N ARG A 185 13.94 -28.87 -8.69
CA ARG A 185 14.80 -28.91 -9.88
C ARG A 185 14.04 -28.57 -11.16
N ALA A 186 12.81 -29.06 -11.30
CA ALA A 186 11.97 -28.71 -12.44
C ALA A 186 11.69 -27.20 -12.50
N ILE A 187 11.37 -26.56 -11.38
CA ILE A 187 11.18 -25.10 -11.34
C ILE A 187 12.48 -24.36 -11.69
N GLU A 188 13.61 -24.78 -11.15
CA GLU A 188 14.90 -24.13 -11.37
C GLU A 188 15.40 -24.24 -12.82
N ASN A 189 15.24 -25.41 -13.45
CA ASN A 189 15.81 -25.73 -14.76
C ASN A 189 14.84 -25.45 -15.92
N GLU A 190 13.53 -25.70 -15.72
CA GLU A 190 12.52 -25.67 -16.79
C GLU A 190 11.53 -24.50 -16.62
N GLY A 191 11.59 -23.80 -15.49
CA GLY A 191 10.59 -22.82 -15.11
C GLY A 191 10.51 -21.54 -15.96
N GLY A 192 11.39 -21.37 -16.94
CA GLY A 192 11.29 -20.37 -18.00
C GLY A 192 11.03 -18.92 -17.54
N GLY A 193 11.44 -18.55 -16.35
CA GLY A 193 11.24 -17.23 -15.78
C GLY A 193 12.55 -16.57 -15.37
N ALA A 194 12.54 -15.24 -15.30
CA ALA A 194 13.73 -14.49 -14.95
C ALA A 194 14.00 -14.49 -13.43
N SER A 195 12.99 -14.60 -12.59
CA SER A 195 13.09 -14.35 -11.14
C SER A 195 12.52 -15.50 -10.30
N PRO A 196 13.12 -15.79 -9.15
CA PRO A 196 12.49 -16.61 -8.12
C PRO A 196 11.19 -15.98 -7.62
N LEU A 197 10.28 -16.79 -7.04
CA LEU A 197 9.06 -16.31 -6.43
C LEU A 197 9.37 -15.54 -5.15
N ALA A 198 9.15 -14.21 -5.17
CA ALA A 198 9.39 -13.39 -4.00
C ALA A 198 8.36 -13.71 -2.88
N PRO A 199 8.77 -13.75 -1.59
CA PRO A 199 7.87 -14.06 -0.49
C PRO A 199 6.65 -13.11 -0.42
N ALA A 200 6.85 -11.82 -0.62
CA ALA A 200 5.76 -10.84 -0.67
C ALA A 200 4.76 -11.10 -1.82
N PHE A 201 5.23 -11.66 -2.94
CA PHE A 201 4.38 -12.02 -4.07
C PHE A 201 3.62 -13.32 -3.81
N LEU A 202 4.24 -14.28 -3.10
CA LEU A 202 3.59 -15.50 -2.65
C LEU A 202 2.32 -15.21 -1.82
N GLU A 203 2.41 -14.30 -0.84
CA GLU A 203 1.26 -13.93 0.00
C GLU A 203 0.10 -13.39 -0.82
N ARG A 204 0.40 -12.61 -1.86
CA ARG A 204 -0.62 -12.08 -2.77
C ARG A 204 -1.31 -13.20 -3.57
N ILE A 205 -0.53 -14.19 -4.04
CA ILE A 205 -1.07 -15.35 -4.75
C ILE A 205 -1.95 -16.18 -3.80
N VAL A 206 -1.47 -16.47 -2.59
CA VAL A 206 -2.20 -17.26 -1.58
C VAL A 206 -3.55 -16.63 -1.27
N ARG A 207 -3.58 -15.32 -1.06
CA ARG A 207 -4.84 -14.58 -0.82
C ARG A 207 -5.85 -14.74 -1.95
N GLN A 208 -5.39 -14.71 -3.19
CA GLN A 208 -6.28 -14.89 -4.35
C GLN A 208 -6.77 -16.34 -4.48
N LEU A 209 -5.93 -17.31 -4.13
CA LEU A 209 -6.27 -18.74 -4.24
C LEU A 209 -7.18 -19.22 -3.10
N SER A 210 -6.99 -18.72 -1.88
CA SER A 210 -7.77 -19.15 -0.71
C SER A 210 -9.24 -18.71 -0.78
N GLY A 211 -9.57 -17.67 -1.58
CA GLY A 211 -10.95 -17.26 -1.83
C GLY A 211 -11.74 -16.95 -0.55
N ASN A 212 -11.05 -16.51 0.52
CA ASN A 212 -11.69 -16.26 1.81
C ASN A 212 -12.79 -15.21 1.67
N LEU A 213 -14.04 -15.68 1.70
CA LEU A 213 -15.21 -14.85 1.84
C LEU A 213 -15.52 -14.74 3.33
N ASP A 214 -14.91 -13.77 4.01
CA ASP A 214 -15.25 -13.49 5.40
C ASP A 214 -16.65 -12.89 5.46
N THR A 215 -17.63 -13.74 5.78
CA THR A 215 -18.99 -13.33 6.15
C THR A 215 -19.10 -12.98 7.64
N ALA A 216 -17.99 -13.02 8.36
CA ALA A 216 -17.95 -12.65 9.77
C ALA A 216 -18.05 -11.12 9.90
N VAL A 217 -19.17 -10.69 10.45
CA VAL A 217 -19.31 -9.42 11.16
C VAL A 217 -18.37 -9.48 12.37
N GLY A 218 -17.13 -9.03 12.25
CA GLY A 218 -16.17 -9.04 13.35
C GLY A 218 -14.74 -8.88 12.86
N THR A 219 -14.25 -7.66 12.91
CA THR A 219 -12.86 -7.28 13.22
C THR A 219 -11.75 -8.22 12.76
N SER A 220 -11.35 -8.21 11.49
CA SER A 220 -9.95 -8.43 11.09
C SER A 220 -9.75 -8.35 9.57
N GLY A 221 -9.88 -7.16 8.99
CA GLY A 221 -8.96 -6.83 7.91
C GLY A 221 -7.62 -6.61 8.59
N ASN A 222 -6.56 -7.28 8.16
CA ASN A 222 -5.23 -6.91 8.62
C ASN A 222 -4.95 -5.51 8.06
N PRO A 223 -4.89 -4.45 8.87
CA PRO A 223 -4.76 -3.07 8.38
C PRO A 223 -3.52 -2.88 7.52
N GLN A 224 -2.46 -3.64 7.80
CA GLN A 224 -1.22 -3.59 7.03
C GLN A 224 -1.40 -4.12 5.61
N GLU A 225 -2.25 -5.13 5.42
CA GLU A 225 -2.54 -5.68 4.09
C GLU A 225 -3.36 -4.73 3.22
N ASP A 226 -4.31 -4.03 3.85
CA ASP A 226 -5.07 -2.98 3.16
C ASP A 226 -4.17 -1.82 2.74
N GLU A 227 -3.21 -1.45 3.58
CA GLU A 227 -2.24 -0.39 3.30
C GLU A 227 -1.27 -0.78 2.18
N ASP A 228 -0.75 -2.00 2.17
CA ASP A 228 0.12 -2.51 1.10
C ASP A 228 -0.63 -2.54 -0.25
N ALA A 229 -1.90 -2.94 -0.25
CA ALA A 229 -2.74 -2.92 -1.45
C ALA A 229 -2.98 -1.49 -1.96
N GLN A 230 -3.19 -0.53 -1.06
CA GLN A 230 -3.35 0.89 -1.39
C GLN A 230 -2.07 1.48 -2.00
N ASP A 231 -0.91 1.14 -1.46
CA ASP A 231 0.38 1.60 -1.98
C ASP A 231 0.62 1.07 -3.41
N HIS A 232 0.30 -0.20 -3.68
CA HIS A 232 0.38 -0.76 -5.03
C HIS A 232 -0.57 -0.10 -6.03
N LEU A 233 -1.79 0.22 -5.63
CA LEU A 233 -2.72 0.95 -6.49
C LEU A 233 -2.17 2.33 -6.85
N THR A 234 -1.55 3.00 -5.89
CA THR A 234 -0.91 4.31 -6.10
C THR A 234 0.28 4.20 -7.08
N GLU A 235 1.10 3.15 -6.99
CA GLU A 235 2.20 2.91 -7.94
C GLU A 235 1.74 2.77 -9.39
N ARG A 236 0.55 2.22 -9.63
CA ARG A 236 -0.03 2.11 -10.99
C ARG A 236 -0.27 3.47 -11.64
N GLN A 237 -0.46 4.52 -10.85
CA GLN A 237 -0.60 5.88 -11.37
C GLN A 237 0.70 6.45 -11.98
N SER A 238 1.84 5.79 -11.79
CA SER A 238 3.11 6.19 -12.44
C SER A 238 3.00 6.29 -13.97
N VAL A 239 2.05 5.58 -14.58
CA VAL A 239 1.72 5.68 -16.01
C VAL A 239 1.38 7.12 -16.42
N LEU A 240 0.74 7.90 -15.53
CA LEU A 240 0.44 9.31 -15.77
C LEU A 240 1.73 10.14 -15.97
N LEU A 241 2.78 9.86 -15.20
CA LEU A 241 4.06 10.54 -15.32
C LEU A 241 4.76 10.22 -16.64
N GLN A 242 4.61 8.99 -17.15
CA GLN A 242 5.13 8.59 -18.45
C GLN A 242 4.34 9.20 -19.59
N ALA A 243 3.02 9.20 -19.51
CA ALA A 243 2.14 9.80 -20.52
C ALA A 243 2.37 11.31 -20.68
N THR A 244 2.74 11.97 -19.59
CA THR A 244 2.93 13.43 -19.54
C THR A 244 4.39 13.88 -19.60
N ARG A 245 5.33 12.97 -19.92
CA ARG A 245 6.78 13.24 -19.85
C ARG A 245 7.29 14.39 -20.72
N SER A 246 6.58 14.69 -21.82
CA SER A 246 6.95 15.77 -22.77
C SER A 246 6.35 17.12 -22.42
N LEU A 247 5.52 17.20 -21.38
CA LEU A 247 4.87 18.43 -20.96
C LEU A 247 5.71 19.09 -19.86
N PRO A 248 6.22 20.31 -20.06
CA PRO A 248 7.12 20.95 -19.10
C PRO A 248 6.37 21.54 -17.90
N ARG A 249 5.09 21.91 -18.07
CA ARG A 249 4.28 22.54 -17.01
C ARG A 249 2.95 21.85 -16.83
N ILE A 250 2.80 21.19 -15.70
CA ILE A 250 1.61 20.39 -15.41
C ILE A 250 1.08 20.72 -14.01
N ARG A 251 -0.24 20.80 -13.93
CA ARG A 251 -0.99 20.85 -12.69
C ARG A 251 -1.76 19.54 -12.52
N PHE A 252 -1.34 18.72 -11.58
CA PHE A 252 -2.07 17.53 -11.19
C PHE A 252 -3.08 17.90 -10.09
N THR A 253 -4.35 17.79 -10.39
CA THR A 253 -5.45 18.12 -9.48
C THR A 253 -6.19 16.84 -9.11
N GLY A 254 -6.44 16.63 -7.82
CA GLY A 254 -7.17 15.45 -7.36
C GLY A 254 -7.55 15.54 -5.89
N GLY A 255 -8.56 14.79 -5.50
CA GLY A 255 -9.04 14.74 -4.12
C GLY A 255 -8.05 14.09 -3.15
N ALA A 256 -8.40 14.09 -1.86
CA ALA A 256 -7.64 13.38 -0.84
C ALA A 256 -7.48 11.90 -1.21
N GLY A 257 -6.33 11.31 -0.87
CA GLY A 257 -6.04 9.91 -1.12
C GLY A 257 -5.84 9.51 -2.59
N SER A 258 -5.74 10.48 -3.51
CA SER A 258 -5.51 10.23 -4.95
C SER A 258 -4.05 9.96 -5.32
N GLY A 259 -3.12 9.91 -4.36
CA GLY A 259 -1.71 9.58 -4.61
C GLY A 259 -0.82 10.74 -5.06
N LYS A 260 -1.27 11.99 -4.97
CA LYS A 260 -0.52 13.20 -5.40
C LYS A 260 0.90 13.28 -4.84
N THR A 261 1.05 13.14 -3.53
CA THR A 261 2.35 13.18 -2.85
C THR A 261 3.30 12.10 -3.37
N TRP A 262 2.79 10.88 -3.59
CA TRP A 262 3.59 9.81 -4.18
C TRP A 262 4.04 10.16 -5.61
N LEU A 263 3.13 10.70 -6.43
CA LEU A 263 3.44 11.15 -7.78
C LEU A 263 4.46 12.30 -7.79
N ALA A 264 4.37 13.24 -6.83
CA ALA A 264 5.33 14.33 -6.67
C ALA A 264 6.74 13.80 -6.38
N VAL A 265 6.86 12.88 -5.43
CA VAL A 265 8.10 12.21 -5.06
C VAL A 265 8.68 11.43 -6.25
N GLU A 266 7.88 10.64 -6.97
CA GLU A 266 8.34 9.87 -8.12
C GLU A 266 8.72 10.77 -9.30
N LYS A 267 8.00 11.87 -9.53
CA LYS A 267 8.37 12.88 -10.54
C LYS A 267 9.72 13.50 -10.22
N ALA A 268 9.94 13.93 -9.00
CA ALA A 268 11.23 14.46 -8.55
C ALA A 268 12.36 13.44 -8.74
N ARG A 269 12.10 12.16 -8.45
CA ARG A 269 13.05 11.06 -8.64
C ARG A 269 13.41 10.85 -10.11
N LEU A 270 12.42 10.83 -11.00
CA LEU A 270 12.64 10.70 -12.44
C LEU A 270 13.48 11.84 -13.00
N LEU A 271 13.18 13.08 -12.63
CA LEU A 271 13.92 14.26 -13.07
C LEU A 271 15.37 14.25 -12.56
N SER A 272 15.58 13.91 -11.28
CA SER A 272 16.92 13.79 -10.69
C SER A 272 17.75 12.71 -11.36
N ARG A 273 17.16 11.56 -11.72
CA ARG A 273 17.82 10.50 -12.50
C ARG A 273 18.26 10.94 -13.89
N HIS A 274 17.59 11.90 -14.47
CA HIS A 274 17.99 12.52 -15.74
C HIS A 274 19.07 13.62 -15.56
N GLY A 275 19.66 13.73 -14.37
CA GLY A 275 20.73 14.67 -14.07
C GLY A 275 20.28 16.10 -13.85
N LYS A 276 18.98 16.35 -13.67
CA LYS A 276 18.43 17.69 -13.41
C LYS A 276 18.63 18.11 -11.96
N ARG A 277 18.88 19.39 -11.75
CA ARG A 277 18.85 20.04 -10.44
C ARG A 277 17.39 20.30 -10.08
N VAL A 278 16.83 19.42 -9.26
CA VAL A 278 15.40 19.43 -8.89
C VAL A 278 15.20 20.00 -7.51
N GLY A 279 14.23 20.92 -7.34
CA GLY A 279 13.68 21.27 -6.04
C GLY A 279 12.33 20.58 -5.83
N LEU A 280 12.18 19.85 -4.72
CA LEU A 280 10.91 19.25 -4.27
C LEU A 280 10.41 20.01 -3.04
N PHE A 281 9.29 20.70 -3.19
CA PHE A 281 8.79 21.66 -2.24
C PHE A 281 7.43 21.29 -1.69
N CYS A 282 7.16 21.71 -0.45
CA CYS A 282 5.84 21.79 0.16
C CYS A 282 5.75 23.00 1.09
N TYR A 283 4.56 23.27 1.63
CA TYR A 283 4.35 24.35 2.60
C TYR A 283 4.48 23.85 4.05
N ASN A 284 3.98 22.67 4.34
CA ASN A 284 3.83 22.14 5.70
C ASN A 284 5.12 21.49 6.19
N LYS A 285 5.57 21.85 7.41
CA LYS A 285 6.80 21.34 8.02
C LYS A 285 6.80 19.83 8.20
N GLY A 286 5.69 19.25 8.68
CA GLY A 286 5.56 17.80 8.84
C GLY A 286 5.63 17.06 7.51
N LEU A 287 4.99 17.58 6.47
CA LEU A 287 5.10 17.03 5.11
C LEU A 287 6.53 17.19 4.56
N GLY A 288 7.19 18.34 4.84
CA GLY A 288 8.57 18.58 4.45
C GLY A 288 9.52 17.51 5.00
N GLN A 289 9.41 17.18 6.28
CA GLN A 289 10.19 16.12 6.92
C GLN A 289 9.87 14.75 6.28
N TYR A 290 8.58 14.44 6.06
CA TYR A 290 8.19 13.21 5.35
C TYR A 290 8.85 13.08 3.98
N LEU A 291 8.84 14.16 3.19
CA LEU A 291 9.49 14.17 1.87
C LEU A 291 11.00 13.96 1.98
N GLN A 292 11.66 14.60 2.96
CA GLN A 292 13.09 14.43 3.24
C GLN A 292 13.42 12.98 3.58
N ASP A 293 12.67 12.35 4.48
CA ASP A 293 12.85 10.96 4.88
C ASP A 293 12.68 9.99 3.69
N ARG A 294 11.67 10.23 2.85
CA ARG A 294 11.45 9.43 1.63
C ARG A 294 12.61 9.56 0.64
N VAL A 295 13.12 10.77 0.42
CA VAL A 295 14.27 11.03 -0.47
C VAL A 295 15.57 10.49 0.13
N ALA A 296 15.74 10.52 1.45
CA ALA A 296 16.92 10.00 2.14
C ALA A 296 17.16 8.49 1.87
N THR A 297 16.10 7.73 1.62
CA THR A 297 16.20 6.29 1.26
C THR A 297 16.80 6.05 -0.13
N TRP A 298 16.90 7.06 -0.99
CA TRP A 298 17.40 6.89 -2.34
C TRP A 298 18.92 6.79 -2.35
N ARG A 299 19.45 5.79 -3.01
CA ARG A 299 20.90 5.57 -3.11
C ARG A 299 21.60 6.52 -4.08
N GLN A 300 20.89 7.01 -5.09
CA GLN A 300 21.44 7.86 -6.17
C GLN A 300 20.39 8.87 -6.66
N ALA A 301 20.88 9.95 -7.28
CA ALA A 301 20.05 10.93 -7.98
C ALA A 301 18.96 11.56 -7.09
N ARG A 302 19.39 12.34 -6.08
CA ARG A 302 18.49 13.09 -5.18
C ARG A 302 18.24 14.50 -5.72
N PRO A 303 17.07 15.10 -5.42
CA PRO A 303 16.86 16.53 -5.61
C PRO A 303 17.93 17.34 -4.87
N VAL A 304 18.26 18.51 -5.35
CA VAL A 304 19.21 19.41 -4.69
C VAL A 304 18.60 20.08 -3.46
N PHE A 305 17.27 20.14 -3.42
CA PHE A 305 16.50 20.53 -2.26
C PHE A 305 15.25 19.67 -2.13
N THR A 306 14.89 19.31 -0.90
CA THR A 306 13.63 18.66 -0.54
C THR A 306 13.18 19.18 0.80
N GLY A 307 11.94 19.69 0.91
CA GLY A 307 11.39 20.15 2.18
C GLY A 307 10.47 21.36 2.07
N GLU A 308 10.34 22.08 3.16
CA GLU A 308 9.50 23.25 3.28
C GLU A 308 10.06 24.45 2.48
N PHE A 309 9.18 25.17 1.78
CA PHE A 309 9.59 26.34 0.97
C PHE A 309 10.33 27.40 1.80
N HIS A 310 9.89 27.71 3.02
CA HIS A 310 10.57 28.68 3.88
C HIS A 310 11.97 28.23 4.32
N GLU A 311 12.19 26.93 4.51
CA GLU A 311 13.51 26.37 4.78
C GLU A 311 14.46 26.59 3.60
N TYR A 312 13.99 26.39 2.38
CA TYR A 312 14.76 26.68 1.14
C TYR A 312 15.16 28.16 1.08
N VAL A 313 14.19 29.05 1.32
CA VAL A 313 14.42 30.50 1.28
C VAL A 313 15.47 30.94 2.30
N ARG A 314 15.39 30.43 3.53
CA ARG A 314 16.42 30.66 4.58
C ARG A 314 17.78 30.09 4.17
N GLY A 315 17.79 28.88 3.62
CA GLY A 315 19.02 28.23 3.15
C GLY A 315 19.76 29.00 2.05
N LEU A 316 19.05 29.83 1.28
CA LEU A 316 19.64 30.74 0.31
C LEU A 316 20.17 32.06 0.92
N GLY A 317 19.92 32.31 2.20
CA GLY A 317 20.40 33.49 2.93
C GLY A 317 19.42 34.66 3.00
N VAL A 318 18.15 34.47 2.69
CA VAL A 318 17.10 35.47 2.96
C VAL A 318 16.94 35.60 4.47
N PRO A 319 17.00 36.83 5.05
CA PRO A 319 16.87 37.03 6.48
C PRO A 319 15.53 36.53 7.05
N ASP A 320 15.56 36.04 8.29
CA ASP A 320 14.35 35.65 8.99
C ASP A 320 13.47 36.87 9.32
N GLY A 321 12.16 36.69 9.19
CA GLY A 321 11.16 37.66 9.56
C GLY A 321 9.96 37.00 10.22
N SER A 322 8.97 37.80 10.61
CA SER A 322 7.77 37.32 11.27
C SER A 322 6.53 38.09 10.82
N GLY A 323 5.37 37.44 10.99
CA GLY A 323 4.09 38.03 10.62
C GLY A 323 3.70 37.75 9.17
N GLN A 324 2.43 37.90 8.88
CA GLN A 324 1.83 37.53 7.60
C GLN A 324 2.40 38.38 6.46
N GLU A 325 2.58 39.69 6.66
CA GLU A 325 3.13 40.61 5.66
C GLU A 325 4.53 40.18 5.20
N TYR A 326 5.38 39.75 6.17
CA TYR A 326 6.71 39.23 5.83
C TYR A 326 6.61 38.01 4.92
N PHE A 327 5.85 36.99 5.31
CA PHE A 327 5.78 35.75 4.56
C PHE A 327 5.09 35.90 3.22
N ASP A 328 4.05 36.73 3.13
CA ASP A 328 3.24 36.85 1.91
C ASP A 328 3.83 37.83 0.89
N VAL A 329 4.61 38.84 1.33
CA VAL A 329 5.10 39.92 0.45
C VAL A 329 6.61 40.13 0.52
N GLU A 330 7.18 40.33 1.71
CA GLU A 330 8.59 40.74 1.83
C GLU A 330 9.55 39.59 1.52
N MET A 331 9.34 38.43 2.10
CA MET A 331 10.18 37.25 1.88
C MET A 331 10.26 36.84 0.39
N PRO A 332 9.15 36.69 -0.36
CA PRO A 332 9.21 36.39 -1.79
C PRO A 332 9.88 37.50 -2.61
N ARG A 333 9.74 38.77 -2.23
CA ARG A 333 10.45 39.89 -2.86
C ARG A 333 11.96 39.75 -2.68
N LEU A 334 12.43 39.49 -1.45
CA LEU A 334 13.83 39.28 -1.12
C LEU A 334 14.41 38.07 -1.87
N LEU A 335 13.65 36.96 -1.92
CA LEU A 335 14.04 35.77 -2.68
C LEU A 335 14.23 36.11 -4.19
N LYS A 336 13.31 36.89 -4.76
CA LYS A 336 13.39 37.27 -6.18
C LYS A 336 14.61 38.16 -6.47
N GLU A 337 14.93 39.07 -5.56
CA GLU A 337 16.14 39.91 -5.63
C GLU A 337 17.42 39.05 -5.56
N LEU A 338 17.46 38.09 -4.64
CA LEU A 338 18.55 37.14 -4.53
C LEU A 338 18.69 36.29 -5.79
N ALA A 339 17.56 35.77 -6.30
CA ALA A 339 17.53 34.96 -7.52
C ALA A 339 18.12 35.68 -8.72
N ALA A 340 18.00 37.02 -8.81
CA ALA A 340 18.61 37.82 -9.89
C ALA A 340 20.14 37.77 -9.87
N THR A 341 20.74 37.48 -8.71
CA THR A 341 22.21 37.38 -8.55
C THR A 341 22.75 35.96 -8.63
N MET A 342 21.87 34.93 -8.66
CA MET A 342 22.28 33.53 -8.74
C MET A 342 22.96 33.19 -10.06
N GLU A 343 24.08 32.48 -9.96
CA GLU A 343 24.77 31.93 -11.10
C GLU A 343 23.95 30.82 -11.80
N PRO A 344 24.10 30.61 -13.13
CA PRO A 344 23.33 29.61 -13.85
C PRO A 344 23.44 28.18 -13.28
N HIS A 345 24.59 27.83 -12.70
CA HIS A 345 24.80 26.48 -12.11
C HIS A 345 24.15 26.30 -10.74
N GLU A 346 23.76 27.36 -10.06
CA GLU A 346 23.04 27.34 -8.78
C GLU A 346 21.53 27.19 -8.99
N ARG A 347 21.02 27.62 -10.14
CA ARG A 347 19.59 27.61 -10.44
C ARG A 347 19.04 26.20 -10.66
N LEU A 348 17.76 26.04 -10.39
CA LEU A 348 17.04 24.80 -10.57
C LEU A 348 16.71 24.55 -12.06
N ASP A 349 16.82 23.29 -12.49
CA ASP A 349 16.34 22.86 -13.82
C ASP A 349 14.84 22.54 -13.79
N ALA A 350 14.33 22.08 -12.62
CA ALA A 350 12.94 21.69 -12.47
C ALA A 350 12.44 21.93 -11.03
N VAL A 351 11.16 22.24 -10.93
CA VAL A 351 10.44 22.49 -9.68
C VAL A 351 9.27 21.51 -9.56
N VAL A 352 9.17 20.84 -8.42
CA VAL A 352 8.04 19.99 -8.06
C VAL A 352 7.47 20.52 -6.75
N VAL A 353 6.18 20.84 -6.72
CA VAL A 353 5.49 21.37 -5.55
C VAL A 353 4.35 20.44 -5.16
N ASP A 354 4.40 19.89 -3.95
CA ASP A 354 3.29 19.14 -3.36
C ASP A 354 2.44 20.06 -2.47
N GLU A 355 1.13 19.77 -2.37
CA GLU A 355 0.12 20.63 -1.74
C GLU A 355 0.19 22.08 -2.26
N ALA A 356 0.30 22.22 -3.58
CA ALA A 356 0.57 23.48 -4.26
C ALA A 356 -0.51 24.56 -4.07
N GLN A 357 -1.73 24.21 -3.65
CA GLN A 357 -2.79 25.15 -3.28
C GLN A 357 -2.44 25.97 -2.03
N ASP A 358 -1.45 25.54 -1.24
CA ASP A 358 -0.98 26.29 -0.06
C ASP A 358 0.08 27.35 -0.40
N PHE A 359 0.56 27.40 -1.65
CA PHE A 359 1.55 28.36 -2.10
C PHE A 359 0.89 29.68 -2.49
N ALA A 360 1.32 30.77 -1.89
CA ALA A 360 0.85 32.11 -2.26
C ALA A 360 1.31 32.49 -3.70
N PRO A 361 0.55 33.31 -4.45
CA PRO A 361 0.94 33.71 -5.81
C PRO A 361 2.34 34.28 -5.94
N LEU A 362 2.76 35.16 -5.03
CA LEU A 362 4.10 35.75 -5.03
C LEU A 362 5.21 34.73 -4.72
N TRP A 363 4.91 33.63 -4.02
CA TRP A 363 5.88 32.57 -3.80
C TRP A 363 6.21 31.82 -5.10
N TRP A 364 5.20 31.63 -5.97
CA TRP A 364 5.41 31.05 -7.28
C TRP A 364 6.34 31.91 -8.12
N ASP A 365 6.12 33.23 -8.19
CA ASP A 365 6.97 34.15 -8.94
C ASP A 365 8.42 34.12 -8.44
N ALA A 366 8.60 34.11 -7.12
CA ALA A 366 9.92 34.07 -6.53
C ALA A 366 10.63 32.72 -6.74
N LEU A 367 9.91 31.60 -6.60
CA LEU A 367 10.44 30.27 -6.83
C LEU A 367 10.82 30.05 -8.30
N LEU A 368 9.98 30.49 -9.25
CA LEU A 368 10.27 30.42 -10.67
C LEU A 368 11.50 31.28 -11.05
N ALA A 369 11.71 32.42 -10.40
CA ALA A 369 12.92 33.23 -10.59
C ALA A 369 14.22 32.47 -10.22
N CYS A 370 14.14 31.46 -9.33
CA CYS A 370 15.27 30.59 -8.97
C CYS A 370 15.53 29.49 -9.99
N THR A 371 14.75 29.39 -11.08
CA THR A 371 14.96 28.40 -12.14
C THR A 371 15.85 28.94 -13.25
N LYS A 372 16.45 28.05 -14.05
CA LYS A 372 17.22 28.43 -15.27
C LYS A 372 16.35 29.04 -16.37
N ASP A 373 15.10 28.58 -16.44
CA ASP A 373 14.10 29.06 -17.40
C ASP A 373 12.79 29.35 -16.67
N PRO A 374 12.60 30.59 -16.17
CA PRO A 374 11.39 30.97 -15.42
C PRO A 374 10.10 30.86 -16.25
N ASP A 375 10.17 31.02 -17.57
CA ASP A 375 8.99 31.06 -18.44
C ASP A 375 8.64 29.73 -19.09
N GLY A 376 9.62 28.91 -19.47
CA GLY A 376 9.44 27.63 -20.17
C GLY A 376 9.90 26.40 -19.42
N GLY A 377 10.58 26.55 -18.26
CA GLY A 377 11.17 25.48 -17.50
C GLY A 377 10.17 24.48 -16.92
N GLU A 378 10.68 23.34 -16.47
CA GLU A 378 9.87 22.24 -15.98
C GLU A 378 9.30 22.51 -14.58
N VAL A 379 7.97 22.58 -14.46
CA VAL A 379 7.26 22.84 -13.23
C VAL A 379 6.07 21.91 -13.08
N TYR A 380 6.00 21.22 -11.97
CA TYR A 380 4.95 20.25 -11.67
C TYR A 380 4.30 20.59 -10.33
N ALA A 381 3.02 20.96 -10.37
CA ALA A 381 2.21 21.31 -9.21
C ALA A 381 1.23 20.18 -8.90
N PHE A 382 1.25 19.66 -7.68
CA PHE A 382 0.31 18.68 -7.19
C PHE A 382 -0.59 19.33 -6.15
N MET A 383 -1.90 19.35 -6.37
CA MET A 383 -2.83 20.12 -5.55
C MET A 383 -4.20 19.49 -5.39
N ASP A 384 -4.88 19.89 -4.33
CA ASP A 384 -6.28 19.62 -4.07
C ASP A 384 -7.00 20.95 -3.91
N ASP A 385 -7.75 21.37 -4.93
CA ASP A 385 -8.48 22.64 -4.97
C ASP A 385 -9.58 22.78 -3.90
N ARG A 386 -9.97 21.64 -3.28
CA ARG A 386 -10.96 21.59 -2.18
C ARG A 386 -10.35 21.59 -0.79
N GLN A 387 -9.01 21.59 -0.69
CA GLN A 387 -8.25 21.68 0.57
C GLN A 387 -7.53 23.02 0.74
N ASP A 388 -8.03 24.14 0.16
CA ASP A 388 -7.46 25.48 0.37
C ASP A 388 -7.92 26.06 1.73
N VAL A 389 -7.53 25.36 2.81
CA VAL A 389 -7.84 25.77 4.20
C VAL A 389 -7.18 27.08 4.62
N TYR A 390 -6.16 27.53 3.90
CA TYR A 390 -5.45 28.79 4.15
C TYR A 390 -6.01 29.95 3.32
N ARG A 391 -6.91 29.68 2.38
CA ARG A 391 -7.52 30.67 1.47
C ARG A 391 -6.50 31.58 0.81
N ARG A 392 -5.34 31.04 0.43
CA ARG A 392 -4.25 31.77 -0.24
C ARG A 392 -4.68 32.38 -1.56
N TRP A 393 -5.69 31.80 -2.20
CA TRP A 393 -6.23 32.17 -3.50
C TRP A 393 -7.63 32.84 -3.43
N GLY A 394 -8.09 33.26 -2.23
CA GLY A 394 -9.37 33.94 -2.07
C GLY A 394 -10.54 33.06 -1.66
N GLY A 395 -10.29 31.82 -1.24
CA GLY A 395 -11.29 30.87 -0.72
C GLY A 395 -11.72 29.78 -1.70
N ALA A 396 -12.64 28.92 -1.28
CA ALA A 396 -13.06 27.70 -1.99
C ALA A 396 -13.65 27.92 -3.41
N THR A 397 -13.95 29.15 -3.77
CA THR A 397 -14.41 29.54 -5.12
C THR A 397 -13.32 30.22 -5.93
N ALA A 398 -12.11 30.36 -5.39
CA ALA A 398 -11.01 30.96 -6.14
C ALA A 398 -10.65 30.06 -7.31
N ASP A 399 -10.74 30.61 -8.48
CA ASP A 399 -10.34 29.93 -9.71
C ASP A 399 -8.81 29.80 -9.71
N LEU A 400 -8.30 28.61 -9.33
CA LEU A 400 -6.88 28.28 -9.38
C LEU A 400 -6.31 28.36 -10.81
N THR A 401 -7.14 28.69 -11.79
CA THR A 401 -6.71 29.03 -13.15
C THR A 401 -6.12 30.44 -13.24
N TYR A 402 -6.22 31.27 -12.19
CA TYR A 402 -5.54 32.56 -12.13
C TYR A 402 -4.18 32.44 -11.44
N GLY A 403 -3.21 33.23 -11.89
CA GLY A 403 -1.86 33.25 -11.35
C GLY A 403 -0.86 32.41 -12.19
N PRO A 404 0.34 32.16 -11.66
CA PRO A 404 1.42 31.51 -12.40
C PRO A 404 1.11 30.10 -12.91
N THR A 405 0.18 29.38 -12.24
CA THR A 405 -0.24 28.04 -12.64
C THR A 405 -1.37 28.02 -13.68
N ALA A 406 -1.88 29.16 -14.09
CA ALA A 406 -2.97 29.28 -15.08
C ALA A 406 -2.60 28.69 -16.45
N SER A 407 -1.34 28.81 -16.83
CA SER A 407 -0.81 28.27 -18.09
C SER A 407 -0.42 26.78 -18.04
N PHE A 408 -0.56 26.12 -16.87
CA PHE A 408 -0.19 24.72 -16.71
C PHE A 408 -1.26 23.80 -17.30
N VAL A 409 -0.83 22.72 -17.93
CA VAL A 409 -1.75 21.70 -18.44
C VAL A 409 -2.41 20.98 -17.25
N PRO A 410 -3.74 21.05 -17.10
CA PRO A 410 -4.43 20.37 -16.01
C PRO A 410 -4.55 18.87 -16.29
N ILE A 411 -4.20 18.06 -15.30
CA ILE A 411 -4.41 16.61 -15.29
C ILE A 411 -5.20 16.27 -14.02
N HIS A 412 -6.37 15.67 -14.20
CA HIS A 412 -7.25 15.28 -13.09
C HIS A 412 -7.00 13.85 -12.64
N ILE A 413 -6.98 13.65 -11.32
CA ILE A 413 -6.80 12.35 -10.66
C ILE A 413 -8.00 12.14 -9.75
N ASP A 414 -9.04 11.49 -10.28
CA ASP A 414 -10.35 11.38 -9.62
C ASP A 414 -10.48 10.16 -8.71
N GLU A 415 -9.55 9.19 -8.84
CA GLU A 415 -9.59 7.95 -8.07
C GLU A 415 -8.93 8.12 -6.71
N ASN A 416 -9.68 7.80 -5.64
CA ASN A 416 -9.11 7.64 -4.30
C ASN A 416 -8.63 6.19 -4.14
N LEU A 417 -7.35 6.01 -3.96
CA LEU A 417 -6.69 4.70 -3.87
C LEU A 417 -6.15 4.40 -2.47
N ARG A 418 -6.02 5.40 -1.60
CA ARG A 418 -5.27 5.32 -0.34
C ARG A 418 -6.15 5.13 0.90
N ASN A 419 -7.38 5.58 0.87
CA ASN A 419 -8.33 5.35 1.95
C ASN A 419 -9.15 4.10 1.66
N THR A 420 -9.56 3.38 2.69
CA THR A 420 -10.58 2.35 2.50
C THR A 420 -11.88 2.98 2.00
N ARG A 421 -12.71 2.19 1.32
CA ARG A 421 -13.97 2.69 0.74
C ARG A 421 -14.89 3.29 1.79
N LYS A 422 -14.99 2.67 2.97
CA LYS A 422 -15.79 3.17 4.09
C LYS A 422 -15.34 4.56 4.54
N ILE A 423 -14.04 4.78 4.65
CA ILE A 423 -13.48 6.09 4.99
C ILE A 423 -13.72 7.09 3.86
N ALA A 424 -13.42 6.70 2.62
CA ALA A 424 -13.59 7.57 1.45
C ALA A 424 -15.05 8.03 1.26
N GLU A 425 -16.02 7.17 1.52
CA GLU A 425 -17.45 7.51 1.49
C GLU A 425 -17.82 8.55 2.57
N THR A 426 -17.10 8.59 3.70
CA THR A 426 -17.39 9.55 4.78
C THR A 426 -17.06 10.99 4.38
N PHE A 427 -15.99 11.20 3.63
CA PHE A 427 -15.62 12.55 3.17
C PHE A 427 -16.00 12.84 1.70
N LYS A 428 -16.62 11.89 1.02
CA LYS A 428 -17.11 12.08 -0.35
C LYS A 428 -17.94 13.35 -0.56
N PRO A 429 -18.81 13.80 0.39
CA PRO A 429 -19.57 15.02 0.24
C PRO A 429 -18.70 16.26 -0.03
N PHE A 430 -17.44 16.24 0.41
CA PHE A 430 -16.49 17.35 0.24
C PHE A 430 -15.59 17.19 -1.01
N ALA A 431 -15.45 15.96 -1.53
CA ALA A 431 -14.44 15.60 -2.52
C ALA A 431 -14.82 15.90 -3.99
N GLY A 432 -16.09 16.29 -4.25
CA GLY A 432 -16.57 16.65 -5.59
C GLY A 432 -17.19 15.51 -6.40
N GLU A 433 -17.82 15.89 -7.53
CA GLU A 433 -18.68 14.98 -8.31
C GLU A 433 -17.93 13.81 -8.95
N HIS A 434 -16.67 14.01 -9.35
CA HIS A 434 -15.88 12.99 -10.05
C HIS A 434 -15.09 12.07 -9.10
N PHE A 435 -15.12 12.35 -7.79
CA PHE A 435 -14.42 11.55 -6.80
C PHE A 435 -14.91 10.11 -6.74
N THR A 436 -14.00 9.16 -6.98
CA THR A 436 -14.30 7.74 -7.08
C THR A 436 -13.48 6.93 -6.08
N PRO A 437 -14.10 6.39 -4.99
CA PRO A 437 -13.42 5.48 -4.07
C PRO A 437 -13.06 4.15 -4.75
N ARG A 438 -11.78 3.76 -4.72
CA ARG A 438 -11.25 2.52 -5.32
C ARG A 438 -10.49 1.63 -4.33
N GLY A 439 -10.28 2.10 -3.10
CA GLY A 439 -9.64 1.31 -2.06
C GLY A 439 -10.42 0.06 -1.67
N SER A 440 -9.84 -0.78 -0.80
CA SER A 440 -10.49 -1.91 -0.15
C SER A 440 -11.76 -1.50 0.58
N THR A 441 -12.62 -2.44 0.96
CA THR A 441 -13.85 -2.11 1.70
C THR A 441 -13.53 -1.46 3.05
N GLY A 442 -12.56 -1.99 3.79
CA GLY A 442 -12.10 -1.49 5.08
C GLY A 442 -13.05 -1.68 6.26
N LEU A 443 -12.57 -1.29 7.42
CA LEU A 443 -13.33 -1.32 8.66
C LEU A 443 -14.47 -0.28 8.65
N PRO A 444 -15.58 -0.51 9.38
CA PRO A 444 -16.61 0.50 9.57
C PRO A 444 -16.02 1.75 10.24
N VAL A 445 -16.39 2.92 9.74
CA VAL A 445 -16.11 4.18 10.44
C VAL A 445 -16.87 4.18 11.76
N ARG A 446 -16.21 4.57 12.85
CA ARG A 446 -16.80 4.66 14.18
C ARG A 446 -17.19 6.10 14.48
N PHE A 447 -18.34 6.28 15.12
CA PHE A 447 -18.81 7.58 15.54
C PHE A 447 -19.16 7.57 17.04
N VAL A 448 -18.60 8.54 17.77
CA VAL A 448 -18.86 8.80 19.17
C VAL A 448 -19.53 10.17 19.30
N ASP A 449 -20.83 10.19 19.57
CA ASP A 449 -21.58 11.43 19.78
C ASP A 449 -21.41 11.87 21.23
N CYS A 450 -20.84 13.05 21.44
CA CYS A 450 -20.61 13.61 22.77
C CYS A 450 -20.69 15.14 22.73
N PRO A 451 -20.88 15.81 23.91
CA PRO A 451 -20.78 17.26 24.01
C PRO A 451 -19.42 17.78 23.52
N THR A 452 -19.41 18.97 22.91
CA THR A 452 -18.20 19.56 22.30
C THR A 452 -17.08 19.81 23.33
N ASP A 453 -17.43 20.15 24.55
CA ASP A 453 -16.51 20.38 25.68
C ASP A 453 -15.91 19.11 26.25
N GLU A 454 -16.58 17.97 26.09
CA GLU A 454 -16.08 16.63 26.49
C GLU A 454 -15.30 15.94 25.36
N ALA A 455 -15.38 16.45 24.13
CA ALA A 455 -14.85 15.75 22.95
C ALA A 455 -13.35 15.42 23.05
N LEU A 456 -12.56 16.25 23.72
CA LEU A 456 -11.13 16.02 23.87
C LEU A 456 -10.83 14.85 24.81
N ASP A 457 -11.48 14.79 25.96
CA ASP A 457 -11.31 13.72 26.95
C ASP A 457 -11.83 12.39 26.39
N VAL A 458 -13.02 12.39 25.80
CA VAL A 458 -13.60 11.21 25.12
C VAL A 458 -12.70 10.71 23.99
N SER A 459 -12.01 11.61 23.28
CA SER A 459 -11.06 11.21 22.25
C SER A 459 -9.82 10.52 22.82
N GLY A 460 -9.37 10.92 24.02
CA GLY A 460 -8.33 10.23 24.78
C GLY A 460 -8.75 8.79 25.13
N ASP A 461 -9.96 8.63 25.70
CA ASP A 461 -10.52 7.31 26.01
C ASP A 461 -10.62 6.42 24.75
N CYS A 462 -10.93 7.02 23.59
CA CYS A 462 -10.93 6.30 22.32
C CYS A 462 -9.53 5.79 21.93
N VAL A 463 -8.48 6.56 22.15
CA VAL A 463 -7.09 6.14 21.89
C VAL A 463 -6.74 4.96 22.80
N ASP A 464 -7.01 5.05 24.09
CA ASP A 464 -6.74 3.98 25.06
C ASP A 464 -7.50 2.69 24.71
N ALA A 465 -8.75 2.81 24.31
CA ALA A 465 -9.57 1.68 23.86
C ALA A 465 -9.00 1.03 22.58
N LEU A 466 -8.51 1.81 21.62
CA LEU A 466 -7.88 1.30 20.40
C LEU A 466 -6.58 0.55 20.70
N ILE A 467 -5.77 1.05 21.63
CA ILE A 467 -4.56 0.36 22.11
C ILE A 467 -4.95 -0.97 22.78
N ALA A 468 -5.99 -0.97 23.60
CA ALA A 468 -6.51 -2.20 24.23
C ALA A 468 -7.09 -3.19 23.20
N GLU A 469 -7.62 -2.74 22.07
CA GLU A 469 -8.03 -3.57 20.93
C GLU A 469 -6.84 -4.17 20.16
N GLY A 470 -5.60 -3.74 20.43
CA GLY A 470 -4.37 -4.27 19.82
C GLY A 470 -3.77 -3.42 18.72
N TRP A 471 -4.25 -2.19 18.50
CA TRP A 471 -3.57 -1.26 17.60
C TRP A 471 -2.25 -0.82 18.22
N ALA A 472 -1.19 -0.79 17.42
CA ALA A 472 0.10 -0.28 17.89
C ALA A 472 0.04 1.26 18.05
N ASN A 473 0.70 1.79 19.07
CA ASN A 473 0.71 3.22 19.36
C ASN A 473 1.09 4.07 18.14
N ASN A 474 2.11 3.64 17.40
CA ASN A 474 2.57 4.32 16.19
C ASN A 474 1.59 4.28 15.01
N GLN A 475 0.54 3.51 15.08
CA GLN A 475 -0.52 3.46 14.07
C GLN A 475 -1.62 4.49 14.34
N ILE A 476 -1.67 5.10 15.52
CA ILE A 476 -2.75 5.96 15.97
C ILE A 476 -2.34 7.43 15.91
N ALA A 477 -3.24 8.28 15.40
CA ALA A 477 -3.16 9.73 15.53
C ALA A 477 -4.47 10.31 16.03
N LEU A 478 -4.42 11.13 17.09
CA LEU A 478 -5.54 11.96 17.53
C LEU A 478 -5.37 13.36 16.94
N LEU A 479 -6.34 13.80 16.15
CA LEU A 479 -6.33 15.09 15.46
C LEU A 479 -7.46 15.98 15.95
N THR A 480 -7.14 17.18 16.44
CA THR A 480 -8.12 18.16 16.93
C THR A 480 -8.44 19.22 15.88
N THR A 481 -9.64 19.78 15.93
CA THR A 481 -10.10 20.83 14.99
C THR A 481 -9.95 22.24 15.53
N LYS A 482 -9.99 22.47 16.86
CA LYS A 482 -9.92 23.79 17.47
C LYS A 482 -8.83 23.88 18.54
N GLU A 483 -9.07 23.30 19.71
CA GLU A 483 -8.12 23.30 20.81
C GLU A 483 -7.10 22.18 20.63
N ARG A 484 -5.82 22.52 20.79
CA ARG A 484 -4.76 21.51 20.72
C ARG A 484 -4.80 20.59 21.93
N HIS A 485 -4.55 19.31 21.70
CA HIS A 485 -4.32 18.36 22.78
C HIS A 485 -3.17 18.84 23.70
N PRO A 486 -3.21 18.61 25.02
CA PRO A 486 -2.16 19.08 25.95
C PRO A 486 -0.77 18.68 25.53
N VAL A 487 -0.53 17.43 25.12
CA VAL A 487 0.78 16.95 24.62
C VAL A 487 1.25 17.79 23.43
N HIS A 488 0.42 18.01 22.44
CA HIS A 488 0.75 18.82 21.27
C HIS A 488 1.05 20.28 21.65
N ARG A 489 0.28 20.85 22.58
CA ARG A 489 0.46 22.24 23.07
C ARG A 489 1.80 22.42 23.78
N ASP A 490 2.21 21.45 24.61
CA ASP A 490 3.47 21.49 25.35
C ASP A 490 4.70 21.60 24.43
N PHE A 491 4.74 20.84 23.31
CA PHE A 491 5.81 20.99 22.31
C PHE A 491 5.89 22.41 21.74
N PHE A 492 4.74 23.00 21.43
CA PHE A 492 4.69 24.35 20.87
C PHE A 492 5.07 25.43 21.88
N GLU A 493 4.64 25.33 23.14
CA GLU A 493 4.97 26.26 24.20
C GLU A 493 6.47 26.25 24.54
N ARG A 494 7.12 25.08 24.43
CA ARG A 494 8.57 24.92 24.60
C ARG A 494 9.38 25.29 23.35
N GLY A 495 8.76 25.63 22.23
CA GLY A 495 9.42 25.89 20.95
C GLY A 495 10.06 24.66 20.32
N ALA A 496 9.69 23.44 20.76
CA ALA A 496 10.26 22.16 20.34
C ALA A 496 9.53 21.55 19.12
N THR A 497 9.19 22.37 18.11
CA THR A 497 8.44 21.92 16.93
C THR A 497 9.21 20.92 16.06
N ASP A 498 10.54 20.96 16.06
CA ASP A 498 11.37 20.02 15.32
C ASP A 498 11.37 18.64 16.00
N ASP A 499 11.43 18.60 17.34
CA ASP A 499 11.32 17.37 18.11
C ASP A 499 9.94 16.73 17.93
N TYR A 500 8.88 17.53 17.94
CA TYR A 500 7.51 17.09 17.69
C TYR A 500 7.36 16.32 16.38
N TRP A 501 7.88 16.85 15.28
CA TRP A 501 7.81 16.18 14.00
C TRP A 501 8.78 14.98 13.91
N ARG A 502 9.92 15.06 14.58
CA ARG A 502 10.86 13.93 14.68
C ARG A 502 10.22 12.73 15.39
N GLU A 503 9.50 12.95 16.49
CA GLU A 503 8.77 11.90 17.21
C GLU A 503 7.67 11.29 16.32
N PHE A 504 6.94 12.12 15.57
CA PHE A 504 5.95 11.62 14.60
C PHE A 504 6.59 10.65 13.60
N HIS A 505 7.72 11.01 13.03
CA HIS A 505 8.37 10.20 11.98
C HIS A 505 9.15 9.01 12.56
N ALA A 506 9.64 9.09 13.80
CA ALA A 506 10.25 7.97 14.50
C ALA A 506 9.24 6.83 14.73
N GLY A 507 7.94 7.16 14.87
CA GLY A 507 6.89 6.17 14.97
C GLY A 507 6.99 5.30 16.23
N GLU A 508 7.39 5.88 17.38
CA GLU A 508 7.53 5.12 18.63
C GLU A 508 6.29 5.19 19.51
N ALA A 509 5.45 6.23 19.35
CA ALA A 509 4.27 6.50 20.16
C ALA A 509 3.07 6.92 19.29
N GLU A 510 1.90 7.00 19.92
CA GLU A 510 0.71 7.64 19.36
C GLU A 510 0.97 9.14 19.14
N PHE A 511 0.34 9.69 18.12
CA PHE A 511 0.54 11.07 17.73
C PHE A 511 -0.66 11.95 18.07
N TYR A 512 -0.37 13.11 18.68
CA TYR A 512 -1.38 14.12 19.00
C TYR A 512 -1.15 15.38 18.15
N GLY A 513 -2.07 15.68 17.24
CA GLY A 513 -1.91 16.75 16.28
C GLY A 513 -3.14 17.67 16.13
N HIS A 514 -2.97 18.68 15.31
CA HIS A 514 -4.08 19.52 14.83
C HIS A 514 -4.29 19.27 13.34
N VAL A 515 -5.54 19.21 12.89
CA VAL A 515 -5.91 18.88 11.50
C VAL A 515 -5.10 19.67 10.47
N LEU A 516 -4.93 20.98 10.66
CA LEU A 516 -4.20 21.84 9.71
C LEU A 516 -2.70 21.47 9.62
N GLY A 517 -2.06 21.15 10.75
CA GLY A 517 -0.65 20.74 10.77
C GLY A 517 -0.43 19.35 10.19
N PHE A 518 -1.47 18.51 10.16
CA PHE A 518 -1.43 17.13 9.66
C PHE A 518 -1.80 17.02 8.17
N LYS A 519 -2.01 18.15 7.50
CA LYS A 519 -2.30 18.18 6.06
C LYS A 519 -1.14 17.56 5.25
N GLY A 520 -1.45 16.72 4.30
CA GLY A 520 -0.48 15.95 3.51
C GLY A 520 0.06 14.68 4.19
N LEU A 521 -0.18 14.51 5.50
CA LEU A 521 0.22 13.33 6.28
C LEU A 521 -0.97 12.37 6.47
N GLU A 522 -0.68 11.17 6.95
CA GLU A 522 -1.66 10.11 7.18
C GLU A 522 -1.21 9.15 8.29
N ARG A 523 -2.17 8.40 8.85
CA ARG A 523 -1.95 7.30 9.79
C ARG A 523 -2.93 6.17 9.49
N SER A 524 -2.59 4.96 9.93
CA SER A 524 -3.48 3.79 9.83
C SER A 524 -4.80 4.05 10.54
N VAL A 525 -4.75 4.59 11.75
CA VAL A 525 -5.90 4.93 12.58
C VAL A 525 -5.90 6.42 12.90
N VAL A 526 -7.02 7.07 12.66
CA VAL A 526 -7.22 8.47 13.07
C VAL A 526 -8.43 8.59 13.98
N VAL A 527 -8.23 9.17 15.15
CA VAL A 527 -9.28 9.68 16.03
C VAL A 527 -9.41 11.16 15.75
N LEU A 528 -10.47 11.54 15.03
CA LEU A 528 -10.79 12.93 14.72
C LEU A 528 -11.66 13.53 15.83
N CYS A 529 -11.03 14.33 16.67
CA CYS A 529 -11.67 15.08 17.76
C CYS A 529 -12.22 16.41 17.25
N VAL A 530 -13.54 16.50 17.07
CA VAL A 530 -14.23 17.71 16.65
C VAL A 530 -14.65 18.52 17.88
N ASN A 531 -13.67 19.19 18.49
CA ASN A 531 -13.83 20.02 19.68
C ASN A 531 -14.17 21.48 19.37
N GLY A 532 -14.82 21.73 18.23
CA GLY A 532 -15.22 23.04 17.74
C GLY A 532 -14.38 23.54 16.58
N PHE A 533 -14.68 24.73 16.08
CA PHE A 533 -13.94 25.41 15.02
C PHE A 533 -13.65 26.86 15.45
N LYS A 534 -12.49 27.40 15.06
CA LYS A 534 -12.17 28.82 15.26
C LYS A 534 -12.90 29.70 14.27
N ASP A 535 -13.15 29.17 13.07
CA ASP A 535 -13.80 29.79 11.95
C ASP A 535 -14.74 28.78 11.30
N MET A 536 -16.06 29.01 11.46
CA MET A 536 -17.08 28.11 10.91
C MET A 536 -17.12 28.13 9.37
N GLU A 537 -16.69 29.22 8.74
CA GLU A 537 -16.60 29.28 7.28
C GLU A 537 -15.56 28.32 6.70
N ARG A 538 -14.58 27.88 7.53
CA ARG A 538 -13.54 26.91 7.16
C ARG A 538 -13.75 25.52 7.74
N ALA A 539 -14.87 25.33 8.43
CA ALA A 539 -15.13 24.06 9.12
C ALA A 539 -15.25 22.88 8.14
N ALA A 540 -15.87 23.11 6.99
CA ALA A 540 -16.02 22.10 5.95
C ALA A 540 -14.66 21.62 5.38
N GLU A 541 -13.75 22.54 5.06
CA GLU A 541 -12.40 22.21 4.59
C GLU A 541 -11.58 21.51 5.68
N GLN A 542 -11.70 21.94 6.94
CA GLN A 542 -11.02 21.27 8.06
C GLN A 542 -11.55 19.85 8.27
N LEU A 543 -12.88 19.65 8.18
CA LEU A 543 -13.48 18.33 8.24
C LEU A 543 -12.99 17.45 7.07
N TYR A 544 -12.98 17.98 5.85
CA TYR A 544 -12.46 17.24 4.70
C TYR A 544 -11.01 16.77 4.92
N VAL A 545 -10.15 17.67 5.40
CA VAL A 545 -8.77 17.30 5.75
C VAL A 545 -8.76 16.20 6.81
N GLY A 546 -9.43 16.40 7.95
CA GLY A 546 -9.40 15.47 9.08
C GLY A 546 -9.94 14.08 8.75
N LEU A 547 -11.12 14.02 8.11
CA LEU A 547 -11.78 12.77 7.72
C LEU A 547 -10.97 11.93 6.74
N SER A 548 -10.10 12.57 5.93
CA SER A 548 -9.33 11.90 4.88
C SER A 548 -7.94 11.41 5.34
N ARG A 549 -7.54 11.62 6.61
CA ARG A 549 -6.20 11.28 7.10
C ARG A 549 -6.01 9.82 7.50
N ALA A 550 -7.11 9.09 7.74
CA ALA A 550 -7.06 7.68 8.10
C ALA A 550 -6.88 6.78 6.87
N ARG A 551 -6.01 5.78 6.96
CA ARG A 551 -5.86 4.75 5.92
C ARG A 551 -6.79 3.56 6.16
N SER A 552 -6.86 3.05 7.39
CA SER A 552 -7.51 1.78 7.73
C SER A 552 -8.74 1.94 8.64
N LEU A 553 -8.66 2.79 9.66
CA LEU A 553 -9.77 3.04 10.59
C LEU A 553 -9.91 4.54 10.91
N LEU A 554 -11.13 5.03 10.80
CA LEU A 554 -11.51 6.39 11.22
C LEU A 554 -12.49 6.32 12.38
N VAL A 555 -12.17 7.03 13.46
CA VAL A 555 -13.05 7.30 14.59
C VAL A 555 -13.35 8.79 14.60
N VAL A 556 -14.62 9.18 14.52
CA VAL A 556 -15.06 10.57 14.61
C VAL A 556 -15.68 10.80 15.98
N VAL A 557 -15.17 11.77 16.74
CA VAL A 557 -15.64 12.12 18.08
C VAL A 557 -16.13 13.55 18.07
N GLY A 558 -17.37 13.80 18.48
CA GLY A 558 -17.90 15.16 18.58
C GLY A 558 -19.41 15.24 18.50
N ASN A 559 -19.93 16.45 18.64
CA ASN A 559 -21.36 16.71 18.69
C ASN A 559 -22.00 16.60 17.29
N SER A 560 -23.05 15.80 17.16
CA SER A 560 -23.74 15.54 15.89
C SER A 560 -24.37 16.81 15.27
N ALA A 561 -24.83 17.77 16.10
CA ALA A 561 -25.40 19.03 15.60
C ALA A 561 -24.30 19.96 15.06
N LEU A 562 -23.15 20.05 15.72
CA LEU A 562 -21.96 20.78 15.23
C LEU A 562 -21.43 20.20 13.92
N LEU A 563 -21.38 18.87 13.81
CA LEU A 563 -20.97 18.18 12.58
C LEU A 563 -21.94 18.42 11.43
N GLU A 564 -23.25 18.49 11.69
CA GLU A 564 -24.25 18.87 10.69
C GLU A 564 -24.12 20.34 10.26
N GLU A 565 -23.87 21.24 11.20
CA GLU A 565 -23.67 22.68 10.91
C GLU A 565 -22.42 22.89 10.04
N ALA A 566 -21.31 22.22 10.37
CA ALA A 566 -20.03 22.35 9.68
C ALA A 566 -19.94 21.58 8.36
N GLY A 567 -20.53 20.39 8.28
CA GLY A 567 -20.38 19.45 7.15
C GLY A 567 -21.66 19.21 6.35
N GLY A 568 -22.77 19.83 6.76
CA GLY A 568 -24.04 19.71 6.07
C GLY A 568 -24.80 18.41 6.34
N ARG A 569 -26.00 18.32 5.76
CA ARG A 569 -26.90 17.16 5.91
C ARG A 569 -26.32 15.86 5.34
N GLU A 570 -25.47 15.96 4.33
CA GLU A 570 -24.86 14.79 3.71
C GLU A 570 -23.88 14.11 4.66
N LEU A 571 -23.01 14.88 5.33
CA LEU A 571 -22.11 14.33 6.35
C LEU A 571 -22.90 13.70 7.50
N LYS A 572 -23.93 14.35 7.99
CA LYS A 572 -24.82 13.79 9.02
C LYS A 572 -25.42 12.45 8.58
N ALA A 573 -25.90 12.36 7.33
CA ALA A 573 -26.48 11.14 6.79
C ALA A 573 -25.45 9.99 6.68
N VAL A 574 -24.18 10.31 6.42
CA VAL A 574 -23.11 9.33 6.40
C VAL A 574 -22.75 8.90 7.82
N LEU A 575 -22.56 9.82 8.74
CA LEU A 575 -22.21 9.50 10.14
C LEU A 575 -23.34 8.76 10.87
N SER A 576 -24.60 8.98 10.52
CA SER A 576 -25.73 8.21 11.08
C SER A 576 -25.71 6.73 10.68
N ARG A 577 -24.97 6.36 9.63
CA ARG A 577 -24.74 4.97 9.19
C ARG A 577 -23.42 4.40 9.72
N ALA A 578 -22.56 5.25 10.32
CA ALA A 578 -21.33 4.81 10.95
C ALA A 578 -21.65 3.90 12.15
N GLN A 579 -20.69 3.11 12.55
CA GLN A 579 -20.81 2.29 13.75
C GLN A 579 -20.84 3.20 14.98
N ALA A 580 -21.99 3.27 15.66
CA ALA A 580 -22.03 3.89 16.98
C ALA A 580 -21.07 3.16 17.90
N TRP A 581 -20.13 3.87 18.50
CA TRP A 581 -19.10 3.30 19.34
C TRP A 581 -19.03 4.06 20.67
N GLN A 582 -18.91 3.31 21.75
CA GLN A 582 -18.63 3.85 23.06
C GLN A 582 -17.34 3.16 23.53
N PRO A 583 -16.26 3.92 23.76
CA PRO A 583 -15.07 3.34 24.35
C PRO A 583 -15.43 2.71 25.69
N PRO A 584 -14.96 1.50 26.02
CA PRO A 584 -15.14 0.95 27.34
C PRO A 584 -14.54 1.93 28.35
N LEU A 585 -15.31 2.30 29.38
CA LEU A 585 -14.80 3.09 30.50
C LEU A 585 -13.65 2.34 31.14
N ALA A 586 -12.48 2.98 31.29
CA ALA A 586 -11.28 2.40 31.90
C ALA A 586 -11.47 2.00 33.36
#